data_b854c8dec078854ad7e57135c8a75f52
#
_entry.id   b854c8dec078854ad7e57135c8a75f52
#
_cell.length_a   1.000
_cell.length_b   1.000
_cell.length_c   1.000
_cell.angle_alpha   90.00
_cell.angle_beta   90.00
_cell.angle_gamma   90.00
#
_symmetry.space_group_name_H-M   'P 1'
#
loop_
_entity.id
_entity.type
_entity.pdbx_description
1 polymer ?
#
loop_
_entity_poly.entity_id
_entity_poly.type
_entity_poly.pdbx_seq_one_letter_code
_entity_poly.pdbx_strand_id
1 'polypeptide(L)'
;MKKTFSILVLFLLIFKTSFASNYGSDPQIFIKELVNDAINKLSDKSLSKEEKANFIENVAIENVDINALGLYTLGELRKSADKSSLDKYQKTFEKYFLKSLTSRLTDYSSNKFEVISAEKKSSNYTIVKSKVVQN
;
A
#
# COMPACT_ATOMS: atom_id res chain seq x y z
N MET A 1 -20.40 57.51 14.56
CA MET A 1 -20.71 56.24 13.86
C MET A 1 -19.44 55.37 13.89
N LYS A 2 -19.38 54.41 14.81
CA LYS A 2 -18.22 53.49 14.96
C LYS A 2 -18.54 52.24 14.18
N LYS A 3 -17.81 52.00 13.08
CA LYS A 3 -17.88 50.75 12.33
C LYS A 3 -17.02 49.70 13.05
N THR A 4 -17.66 48.78 13.74
CA THR A 4 -17.02 47.57 14.29
C THR A 4 -16.73 46.61 13.15
N PHE A 5 -15.45 46.43 12.84
CA PHE A 5 -14.96 45.48 11.86
C PHE A 5 -14.86 44.11 12.56
N SER A 6 -15.83 43.24 12.31
CA SER A 6 -15.86 41.89 12.85
C SER A 6 -14.96 41.02 11.99
N ILE A 7 -13.75 40.70 12.52
CA ILE A 7 -12.85 39.75 11.87
C ILE A 7 -13.35 38.34 12.19
N LEU A 8 -14.03 37.77 11.23
CA LEU A 8 -14.36 36.33 11.25
C LEU A 8 -13.11 35.54 10.97
N VAL A 9 -12.42 35.07 12.02
CA VAL A 9 -11.31 34.14 11.90
C VAL A 9 -11.91 32.78 11.55
N LEU A 10 -11.89 32.45 10.26
CA LEU A 10 -12.24 31.14 9.75
C LEU A 10 -11.11 30.18 10.13
N PHE A 11 -11.28 29.49 11.26
CA PHE A 11 -10.38 28.42 11.69
C PHE A 11 -10.57 27.23 10.76
N LEU A 12 -9.77 27.15 9.72
CA LEU A 12 -9.68 26.00 8.81
C LEU A 12 -9.09 24.82 9.61
N LEU A 13 -9.98 24.04 10.23
CA LEU A 13 -9.66 22.71 10.74
C LEU A 13 -9.21 21.84 9.57
N ILE A 14 -7.91 21.73 9.39
CA ILE A 14 -7.31 20.74 8.49
C ILE A 14 -7.56 19.39 9.16
N PHE A 15 -8.70 18.77 8.87
CA PHE A 15 -8.89 17.36 9.14
C PHE A 15 -7.87 16.61 8.30
N LYS A 16 -6.82 16.13 8.95
CA LYS A 16 -6.04 15.04 8.39
C LYS A 16 -6.99 13.85 8.32
N THR A 17 -7.56 13.61 7.15
CA THR A 17 -8.23 12.35 6.88
C THR A 17 -7.15 11.28 6.99
N SER A 18 -7.10 10.59 8.12
CA SER A 18 -6.43 9.30 8.18
C SER A 18 -7.16 8.44 7.15
N PHE A 19 -6.50 8.11 6.07
CA PHE A 19 -6.97 7.06 5.18
C PHE A 19 -6.94 5.77 5.99
N ALA A 20 -8.06 5.45 6.64
CA ALA A 20 -8.25 4.12 7.15
C ALA A 20 -8.26 3.20 5.93
N SER A 21 -7.47 2.13 5.99
CA SER A 21 -7.53 1.07 4.97
C SER A 21 -9.00 0.71 4.75
N ASN A 22 -9.46 0.68 3.50
CA ASN A 22 -10.83 0.30 3.14
C ASN A 22 -11.10 -1.19 3.37
N TYR A 23 -10.12 -1.93 3.87
CA TYR A 23 -10.16 -3.39 4.06
C TYR A 23 -10.32 -3.75 5.54
N GLY A 24 -10.90 -4.92 5.79
CA GLY A 24 -11.16 -5.41 7.14
C GLY A 24 -9.89 -5.53 8.00
N SER A 25 -10.03 -5.34 9.31
CA SER A 25 -8.91 -5.37 10.28
C SER A 25 -8.40 -6.78 10.59
N ASP A 26 -9.18 -7.83 10.32
CA ASP A 26 -8.71 -9.22 10.43
C ASP A 26 -7.72 -9.54 9.31
N PRO A 27 -6.54 -10.11 9.61
CA PRO A 27 -5.50 -10.34 8.61
C PRO A 27 -5.93 -11.20 7.42
N GLN A 28 -6.81 -12.20 7.62
CA GLN A 28 -7.30 -13.03 6.52
C GLN A 28 -8.28 -12.26 5.65
N ILE A 29 -9.19 -11.53 6.28
CA ILE A 29 -10.18 -10.69 5.58
C ILE A 29 -9.45 -9.61 4.81
N PHE A 30 -8.50 -8.91 5.45
CA PHE A 30 -7.68 -7.88 4.83
C PHE A 30 -7.01 -8.38 3.53
N ILE A 31 -6.28 -9.47 3.59
CA ILE A 31 -5.57 -10.02 2.42
C ILE A 31 -6.57 -10.48 1.34
N LYS A 32 -7.67 -11.11 1.74
CA LYS A 32 -8.70 -11.57 0.80
C LYS A 32 -9.34 -10.41 0.05
N GLU A 33 -9.73 -9.36 0.76
CA GLU A 33 -10.39 -8.19 0.18
C GLU A 33 -9.45 -7.40 -0.72
N LEU A 34 -8.23 -7.12 -0.24
CA LEU A 34 -7.20 -6.40 -1.00
C LEU A 34 -6.86 -7.09 -2.31
N VAL A 35 -6.63 -8.41 -2.28
CA VAL A 35 -6.26 -9.15 -3.49
C VAL A 35 -7.44 -9.31 -4.43
N ASN A 36 -8.66 -9.53 -3.93
CA ASN A 36 -9.86 -9.60 -4.78
C ASN A 36 -10.12 -8.25 -5.47
N ASP A 37 -9.97 -7.13 -4.76
CA ASP A 37 -10.10 -5.79 -5.35
C ASP A 37 -9.05 -5.57 -6.44
N ALA A 38 -7.79 -5.95 -6.18
CA ALA A 38 -6.73 -5.88 -7.18
C ALA A 38 -7.04 -6.74 -8.43
N ILE A 39 -7.50 -7.97 -8.25
CA ILE A 39 -7.87 -8.85 -9.37
C ILE A 39 -9.02 -8.24 -10.19
N ASN A 40 -10.06 -7.74 -9.53
CA ASN A 40 -11.20 -7.12 -10.20
C ASN A 40 -10.78 -5.91 -11.03
N LYS A 41 -9.98 -5.01 -10.46
CA LYS A 41 -9.47 -3.82 -11.16
C LYS A 41 -8.54 -4.16 -12.32
N LEU A 42 -7.63 -5.12 -12.12
CA LEU A 42 -6.70 -5.53 -13.16
C LEU A 42 -7.37 -6.27 -14.31
N SER A 43 -8.44 -7.01 -14.02
CA SER A 43 -9.24 -7.74 -15.03
C SER A 43 -10.20 -6.84 -15.78
N ASP A 44 -10.46 -5.63 -15.32
CA ASP A 44 -11.36 -4.68 -15.98
C ASP A 44 -10.77 -4.21 -17.31
N LYS A 45 -11.41 -4.59 -18.41
CA LYS A 45 -10.98 -4.23 -19.77
C LYS A 45 -11.32 -2.80 -20.16
N SER A 46 -12.16 -2.11 -19.38
CA SER A 46 -12.49 -0.70 -19.61
C SER A 46 -11.40 0.25 -19.10
N LEU A 47 -10.55 -0.22 -18.18
CA LEU A 47 -9.46 0.56 -17.62
C LEU A 47 -8.22 0.51 -18.52
N SER A 48 -7.62 1.68 -18.72
CA SER A 48 -6.32 1.81 -19.39
C SER A 48 -5.20 1.20 -18.55
N LYS A 49 -4.07 0.91 -19.17
CA LYS A 49 -2.88 0.41 -18.48
C LYS A 49 -2.37 1.40 -17.42
N GLU A 50 -2.48 2.70 -17.69
CA GLU A 50 -2.11 3.75 -16.76
C GLU A 50 -3.02 3.78 -15.52
N GLU A 51 -4.34 3.68 -15.71
CA GLU A 51 -5.29 3.62 -14.59
C GLU A 51 -5.05 2.39 -13.70
N LYS A 52 -4.75 1.24 -14.30
CA LYS A 52 -4.36 0.03 -13.56
C LYS A 52 -3.06 0.22 -12.79
N ALA A 53 -2.05 0.84 -13.39
CA ALA A 53 -0.78 1.12 -12.73
C ALA A 53 -0.96 2.07 -11.54
N ASN A 54 -1.71 3.16 -11.71
CA ASN A 54 -2.02 4.12 -10.65
C ASN A 54 -2.79 3.46 -9.48
N PHE A 55 -3.74 2.57 -9.79
CA PHE A 55 -4.45 1.81 -8.77
C PHE A 55 -3.51 0.93 -7.95
N ILE A 56 -2.62 0.16 -8.60
CA ILE A 56 -1.65 -0.71 -7.91
C ILE A 56 -0.69 0.11 -7.04
N GLU A 57 -0.21 1.24 -7.56
CA GLU A 57 0.71 2.13 -6.84
C GLU A 57 0.06 2.67 -5.56
N ASN A 58 -1.18 3.18 -5.66
CA ASN A 58 -1.93 3.69 -4.52
C ASN A 58 -2.19 2.60 -3.48
N VAL A 59 -2.65 1.42 -3.90
CA VAL A 59 -2.87 0.28 -2.99
C VAL A 59 -1.57 -0.12 -2.28
N ALA A 60 -0.44 -0.14 -2.98
CA ALA A 60 0.84 -0.48 -2.39
C ALA A 60 1.28 0.58 -1.36
N ILE A 61 1.19 1.86 -1.69
CA ILE A 61 1.57 2.96 -0.78
C ILE A 61 0.70 2.95 0.49
N GLU A 62 -0.58 2.68 0.36
CA GLU A 62 -1.51 2.69 1.49
C GLU A 62 -1.41 1.47 2.41
N ASN A 63 -1.03 0.31 1.87
CA ASN A 63 -1.15 -0.97 2.57
C ASN A 63 0.17 -1.72 2.80
N VAL A 64 1.29 -1.26 2.22
CA VAL A 64 2.60 -1.90 2.38
C VAL A 64 3.57 -0.95 3.07
N ASP A 65 4.21 -1.41 4.14
CA ASP A 65 5.34 -0.69 4.74
C ASP A 65 6.59 -0.88 3.86
N ILE A 66 6.64 -0.10 2.78
CA ILE A 66 7.71 -0.16 1.78
C ILE A 66 9.07 0.18 2.41
N ASN A 67 9.09 1.08 3.41
CA ASN A 67 10.30 1.46 4.11
C ASN A 67 10.86 0.30 4.94
N ALA A 68 10.02 -0.37 5.73
CA ALA A 68 10.42 -1.54 6.49
C ALA A 68 10.89 -2.66 5.56
N LEU A 69 10.20 -2.87 4.43
CA LEU A 69 10.59 -3.85 3.41
C LEU A 69 11.97 -3.52 2.82
N GLY A 70 12.23 -2.26 2.50
CA GLY A 70 13.54 -1.81 2.02
C GLY A 70 14.65 -2.03 3.03
N LEU A 71 14.44 -1.69 4.30
CA LEU A 71 15.39 -1.95 5.37
C LEU A 71 15.63 -3.44 5.61
N TYR A 72 14.59 -4.27 5.46
CA TYR A 72 14.73 -5.72 5.56
C TYR A 72 15.67 -6.28 4.48
N THR A 73 15.57 -5.79 3.24
CA THR A 73 16.43 -6.25 2.14
C THR A 73 17.90 -5.88 2.30
N LEU A 74 18.23 -4.84 3.09
CA LEU A 74 19.61 -4.48 3.44
C LEU A 74 20.27 -5.47 4.41
N GLY A 75 19.50 -6.28 5.13
CA GLY A 75 20.02 -7.19 6.13
C GLY A 75 20.88 -6.48 7.18
N GLU A 76 22.09 -6.97 7.44
CA GLU A 76 22.99 -6.40 8.45
C GLU A 76 23.52 -5.00 8.07
N LEU A 77 23.61 -4.68 6.77
CA LEU A 77 24.09 -3.37 6.30
C LEU A 77 23.30 -2.19 6.88
N ARG A 78 22.00 -2.40 7.16
CA ARG A 78 21.16 -1.36 7.80
C ARG A 78 21.66 -0.90 9.17
N LYS A 79 22.48 -1.71 9.86
CA LYS A 79 23.01 -1.40 11.19
C LYS A 79 24.29 -0.55 11.14
N SER A 80 25.04 -0.63 10.04
CA SER A 80 26.33 0.03 9.88
C SER A 80 26.32 1.20 8.88
N ALA A 81 25.29 1.29 8.03
CA ALA A 81 25.19 2.37 7.07
C ALA A 81 24.84 3.69 7.75
N ASP A 82 25.41 4.79 7.27
CA ASP A 82 25.08 6.13 7.71
C ASP A 82 23.65 6.53 7.27
N LYS A 83 23.09 7.51 7.98
CA LYS A 83 21.70 7.96 7.75
C LYS A 83 21.45 8.44 6.32
N SER A 84 22.40 9.18 5.73
CA SER A 84 22.26 9.72 4.37
C SER A 84 22.17 8.59 3.33
N SER A 85 23.02 7.58 3.47
CA SER A 85 23.01 6.37 2.63
C SER A 85 21.72 5.58 2.78
N LEU A 86 21.20 5.42 4.00
CA LEU A 86 19.91 4.77 4.27
C LEU A 86 18.76 5.54 3.63
N ASP A 87 18.69 6.86 3.81
CA ASP A 87 17.62 7.70 3.24
C ASP A 87 17.65 7.65 1.70
N LYS A 88 18.83 7.67 1.09
CA LYS A 88 18.98 7.52 -0.36
C LYS A 88 18.55 6.14 -0.84
N TYR A 89 18.93 5.09 -0.12
CA TYR A 89 18.54 3.73 -0.42
C TYR A 89 17.02 3.57 -0.37
N GLN A 90 16.37 4.00 0.72
CA GLN A 90 14.93 3.88 0.91
C GLN A 90 14.15 4.57 -0.22
N LYS A 91 14.52 5.81 -0.59
CA LYS A 91 13.88 6.52 -1.71
C LYS A 91 14.07 5.80 -3.06
N THR A 92 15.24 5.19 -3.26
CA THR A 92 15.53 4.45 -4.50
C THR A 92 14.78 3.11 -4.51
N PHE A 93 14.73 2.43 -3.35
CA PHE A 93 14.00 1.18 -3.19
C PHE A 93 12.51 1.36 -3.42
N GLU A 94 11.89 2.39 -2.84
CA GLU A 94 10.46 2.70 -3.05
C GLU A 94 10.14 2.86 -4.54
N LYS A 95 10.90 3.69 -5.25
CA LYS A 95 10.72 3.89 -6.71
C LYS A 95 10.86 2.58 -7.49
N TYR A 96 11.89 1.80 -7.16
CA TYR A 96 12.14 0.52 -7.81
C TYR A 96 11.02 -0.48 -7.52
N PHE A 97 10.59 -0.57 -6.26
CA PHE A 97 9.53 -1.46 -5.81
C PHE A 97 8.22 -1.16 -6.53
N LEU A 98 7.75 0.09 -6.50
CA LEU A 98 6.51 0.51 -7.15
C LEU A 98 6.56 0.28 -8.66
N LYS A 99 7.65 0.65 -9.33
CA LYS A 99 7.81 0.42 -10.76
C LYS A 99 7.84 -1.07 -11.11
N SER A 100 8.51 -1.89 -10.31
CA SER A 100 8.57 -3.34 -10.50
C SER A 100 7.19 -3.99 -10.31
N LEU A 101 6.45 -3.56 -9.29
CA LEU A 101 5.12 -4.05 -8.98
C LEU A 101 4.14 -3.70 -10.10
N THR A 102 4.06 -2.43 -10.50
CA THR A 102 3.16 -1.97 -11.56
C THR A 102 3.46 -2.63 -12.90
N SER A 103 4.75 -2.73 -13.28
CA SER A 103 5.12 -3.35 -14.56
C SER A 103 4.78 -4.83 -14.65
N ARG A 104 4.68 -5.53 -13.52
CA ARG A 104 4.33 -6.97 -13.49
C ARG A 104 2.84 -7.21 -13.39
N LEU A 105 2.10 -6.33 -12.72
CA LEU A 105 0.70 -6.55 -12.41
C LEU A 105 -0.26 -5.93 -13.42
N THR A 106 0.12 -4.88 -14.15
CA THR A 106 -0.77 -4.22 -15.14
C THR A 106 -1.21 -5.15 -16.28
N ASP A 107 -0.40 -6.14 -16.62
CA ASP A 107 -0.72 -7.14 -17.65
C ASP A 107 -1.33 -8.43 -17.06
N TYR A 108 -1.60 -8.43 -15.74
CA TYR A 108 -2.14 -9.59 -15.05
C TYR A 108 -3.62 -9.79 -15.39
N SER A 109 -3.97 -10.96 -15.90
CA SER A 109 -5.37 -11.34 -16.21
C SER A 109 -5.82 -12.51 -15.36
N SER A 110 -6.96 -12.32 -14.76
CA SER A 110 -7.81 -13.22 -13.97
C SER A 110 -7.25 -14.58 -13.52
N ASN A 111 -6.78 -14.59 -12.28
CA ASN A 111 -6.60 -15.83 -11.53
C ASN A 111 -7.46 -15.78 -10.27
N LYS A 112 -7.95 -16.94 -9.84
CA LYS A 112 -8.62 -17.03 -8.55
C LYS A 112 -7.59 -16.99 -7.44
N PHE A 113 -7.91 -16.26 -6.39
CA PHE A 113 -7.10 -16.17 -5.19
C PHE A 113 -7.81 -16.82 -4.02
N GLU A 114 -7.11 -17.69 -3.32
CA GLU A 114 -7.63 -18.38 -2.15
C GLU A 114 -6.72 -18.17 -0.95
N VAL A 115 -7.29 -17.73 0.17
CA VAL A 115 -6.61 -17.74 1.48
C VAL A 115 -6.73 -19.16 2.05
N ILE A 116 -5.59 -19.78 2.35
CA ILE A 116 -5.52 -21.17 2.85
C ILE A 116 -5.60 -21.17 4.37
N SER A 117 -4.79 -20.34 5.03
CA SER A 117 -4.72 -20.29 6.49
C SER A 117 -4.10 -18.98 6.97
N ALA A 118 -4.32 -18.65 8.24
CA ALA A 118 -3.56 -17.62 8.95
C ALA A 118 -2.98 -18.20 10.23
N GLU A 119 -1.73 -17.86 10.50
CA GLU A 119 -1.00 -18.27 11.69
C GLU A 119 -0.55 -17.03 12.46
N LYS A 120 -1.14 -16.82 13.63
CA LYS A 120 -0.75 -15.72 14.51
C LYS A 120 0.58 -16.05 15.19
N LYS A 121 1.61 -15.27 14.92
CA LYS A 121 2.95 -15.45 15.50
C LYS A 121 3.16 -14.59 16.77
N SER A 122 2.52 -13.41 16.82
CA SER A 122 2.54 -12.50 17.98
C SER A 122 1.28 -11.64 18.02
N SER A 123 1.19 -10.70 18.94
CA SER A 123 0.06 -9.75 19.04
C SER A 123 -0.14 -8.89 17.79
N ASN A 124 0.95 -8.59 17.08
CA ASN A 124 1.00 -7.70 15.93
C ASN A 124 1.54 -8.36 14.66
N TYR A 125 1.72 -9.68 14.65
CA TYR A 125 2.28 -10.40 13.50
C TYR A 125 1.51 -11.67 13.20
N THR A 126 0.93 -11.74 12.01
CA THR A 126 0.20 -12.90 11.48
C THR A 126 0.70 -13.23 10.09
N ILE A 127 0.99 -14.51 9.85
CA ILE A 127 1.33 -15.02 8.52
C ILE A 127 0.05 -15.52 7.86
N VAL A 128 -0.32 -14.93 6.74
CA VAL A 128 -1.45 -15.40 5.91
C VAL A 128 -0.90 -16.18 4.72
N LYS A 129 -1.23 -17.46 4.66
CA LYS A 129 -0.88 -18.32 3.53
C LYS A 129 -1.99 -18.29 2.49
N SER A 130 -1.61 -18.10 1.26
CA SER A 130 -2.53 -17.98 0.14
C SER A 130 -1.95 -18.62 -1.12
N LYS A 131 -2.80 -18.89 -2.10
CA LYS A 131 -2.40 -19.37 -3.43
C LYS A 131 -3.18 -18.66 -4.52
N VAL A 132 -2.55 -18.51 -5.67
CA VAL A 132 -3.19 -18.13 -6.92
C VAL A 132 -3.50 -19.40 -7.70
N VAL A 133 -4.76 -19.58 -8.09
CA VAL A 133 -5.20 -20.72 -8.89
C VAL A 133 -5.26 -20.25 -10.35
N GLN A 134 -4.39 -20.80 -11.18
CA GLN A 134 -4.45 -20.59 -12.64
C GLN A 134 -5.57 -21.45 -13.22
N ASN A 135 -6.40 -20.87 -14.08
CA ASN A 135 -7.41 -21.61 -14.84
C ASN A 135 -6.76 -22.36 -15.98
#